data_56f1d5140fdcc167437440fd0412b572
#
_entry.id   56f1d5140fdcc167437440fd0412b572
#
_cell.length_a   1.000
_cell.length_b   1.000
_cell.length_c   1.000
_cell.angle_alpha   90.00
_cell.angle_beta   90.00
_cell.angle_gamma   90.00
#
_symmetry.space_group_name_H-M   'P 1'
#
loop_
_entity.id
_entity.type
_entity.pdbx_description
1 polymer ?
#
loop_
_entity_poly.entity_id
_entity_poly.type
_entity_poly.pdbx_seq_one_letter_code
_entity_poly.pdbx_strand_id
1 'polypeptide(L)'
;MKIVAISASQIPSNVANSIQAMKAVHALAQLGHEVTLLVPSHEARNSDWEQLAHLYGLKTRFSLEYIAAPSRRLFFLTAVRRARAFKPDLLYVWPVQSAVLGLLHGFPVIMEVHDLPAGRIGPFWYRYFRDMRGRKRISVITQALHKALDEQFGTFLSPADVVLAPNGVEIERFADLPDPQTARRALGLVEAPTVACTGHLYAGRGAELFLKLAKRMEDVQFLWAGGKAEDVEKWREAAKDLPNAHFAGFVPNQQLTLYQAAADVLLMPYGNSIAISSGMGNSAKISSPMKMFEYLATGRAILSSDLPVFREVLNTNN
;
A
#
# COMPACT_ATOMS: atom_id res chain seq x y z
N MET A 1 -11.23 9.86 -19.90
CA MET A 1 -12.07 10.51 -18.87
C MET A 1 -11.20 11.48 -18.07
N LYS A 2 -11.82 12.52 -17.54
CA LYS A 2 -11.20 13.44 -16.60
C LYS A 2 -11.50 13.01 -15.16
N ILE A 3 -10.49 12.58 -14.44
CA ILE A 3 -10.61 12.03 -13.08
C ILE A 3 -9.93 12.98 -12.10
N VAL A 4 -10.61 13.35 -11.03
CA VAL A 4 -9.97 13.99 -9.89
C VAL A 4 -9.90 12.99 -8.75
N ALA A 5 -8.68 12.67 -8.34
CA ALA A 5 -8.41 11.81 -7.19
C ALA A 5 -8.18 12.67 -5.93
N ILE A 6 -8.72 12.26 -4.78
CA ILE A 6 -8.57 12.98 -3.50
C ILE A 6 -8.03 12.02 -2.45
N SER A 7 -6.81 12.26 -1.99
CA SER A 7 -6.17 11.46 -0.93
C SER A 7 -5.76 12.36 0.24
N ALA A 8 -6.00 11.91 1.47
CA ALA A 8 -5.49 12.57 2.67
C ALA A 8 -4.05 12.16 3.03
N SER A 9 -3.37 11.45 2.13
CA SER A 9 -1.98 11.01 2.30
C SER A 9 -1.01 12.19 2.20
N GLN A 10 0.06 12.10 2.97
CA GLN A 10 1.17 13.04 2.86
C GLN A 10 2.06 12.65 1.68
N ILE A 11 2.29 13.55 0.75
CA ILE A 11 3.16 13.36 -0.41
C ILE A 11 4.22 14.49 -0.38
N PRO A 12 5.54 14.18 -0.51
CA PRO A 12 6.13 12.84 -0.58
C PRO A 12 6.18 12.12 0.76
N SER A 13 6.09 10.80 0.74
CA SER A 13 6.27 9.94 1.91
C SER A 13 6.47 8.48 1.48
N ASN A 14 7.21 7.71 2.26
CA ASN A 14 7.43 6.28 2.08
C ASN A 14 6.39 5.39 2.81
N VAL A 15 5.32 5.99 3.33
CA VAL A 15 4.24 5.26 4.00
C VAL A 15 3.33 4.60 2.96
N ALA A 16 2.81 3.41 3.27
CA ALA A 16 2.06 2.57 2.34
C ALA A 16 0.88 3.29 1.66
N ASN A 17 0.10 4.10 2.40
CA ASN A 17 -1.03 4.84 1.84
C ASN A 17 -0.61 5.91 0.83
N SER A 18 0.58 6.50 1.00
CA SER A 18 1.13 7.48 0.06
C SER A 18 1.59 6.80 -1.23
N ILE A 19 2.29 5.67 -1.09
CA ILE A 19 2.70 4.84 -2.23
C ILE A 19 1.46 4.36 -2.99
N GLN A 20 0.46 3.84 -2.30
CA GLN A 20 -0.78 3.36 -2.91
C GLN A 20 -1.50 4.46 -3.69
N ALA A 21 -1.69 5.66 -3.10
CA ALA A 21 -2.36 6.76 -3.78
C ALA A 21 -1.62 7.18 -5.06
N MET A 22 -0.28 7.29 -5.00
CA MET A 22 0.55 7.65 -6.16
C MET A 22 0.50 6.56 -7.25
N LYS A 23 0.55 5.28 -6.87
CA LYS A 23 0.50 4.14 -7.80
C LYS A 23 -0.88 3.97 -8.44
N ALA A 24 -1.97 4.10 -7.69
CA ALA A 24 -3.33 4.02 -8.23
C ALA A 24 -3.59 5.13 -9.25
N VAL A 25 -3.19 6.38 -8.94
CA VAL A 25 -3.33 7.50 -9.87
C VAL A 25 -2.44 7.33 -11.10
N HIS A 26 -1.21 6.82 -10.91
CA HIS A 26 -0.31 6.50 -12.01
C HIS A 26 -0.91 5.47 -12.97
N ALA A 27 -1.50 4.40 -12.43
CA ALA A 27 -2.17 3.39 -13.24
C ALA A 27 -3.36 3.96 -14.04
N LEU A 28 -4.16 4.84 -13.43
CA LEU A 28 -5.23 5.55 -14.16
C LEU A 28 -4.67 6.42 -15.30
N ALA A 29 -3.54 7.10 -15.08
CA ALA A 29 -2.88 7.89 -16.12
C ALA A 29 -2.31 7.00 -17.24
N GLN A 30 -1.74 5.85 -16.92
CA GLN A 30 -1.27 4.86 -17.90
C GLN A 30 -2.40 4.31 -18.77
N LEU A 31 -3.61 4.20 -18.23
CA LEU A 31 -4.82 3.84 -18.97
C LEU A 31 -5.35 4.98 -19.88
N GLY A 32 -4.64 6.10 -20.00
CA GLY A 32 -4.99 7.21 -20.87
C GLY A 32 -6.04 8.17 -20.29
N HIS A 33 -6.24 8.16 -18.97
CA HIS A 33 -7.12 9.14 -18.32
C HIS A 33 -6.37 10.43 -18.00
N GLU A 34 -7.04 11.57 -18.08
CA GLU A 34 -6.57 12.86 -17.55
C GLU A 34 -6.80 12.85 -16.04
N VAL A 35 -5.72 12.73 -15.26
CA VAL A 35 -5.84 12.56 -13.80
C VAL A 35 -5.18 13.71 -13.05
N THR A 36 -5.90 14.26 -12.07
CA THR A 36 -5.35 15.21 -11.09
C THR A 36 -5.51 14.63 -9.69
N LEU A 37 -4.40 14.49 -8.97
CA LEU A 37 -4.39 14.07 -7.56
C LEU A 37 -4.36 15.31 -6.65
N LEU A 38 -5.32 15.43 -5.76
CA LEU A 38 -5.38 16.46 -4.72
C LEU A 38 -4.95 15.86 -3.39
N VAL A 39 -3.95 16.46 -2.74
CA VAL A 39 -3.41 16.04 -1.44
C VAL A 39 -3.30 17.23 -0.49
N PRO A 40 -3.26 17.01 0.85
CA PRO A 40 -3.04 18.09 1.79
C PRO A 40 -1.68 18.76 1.57
N SER A 41 -1.66 20.09 1.59
CA SER A 41 -0.41 20.85 1.69
C SER A 41 0.18 20.67 3.08
N HIS A 42 1.46 20.32 3.12
CA HIS A 42 2.31 20.38 4.31
C HIS A 42 3.37 21.44 4.06
N GLU A 43 3.90 22.05 5.13
CA GLU A 43 4.86 23.14 5.04
C GLU A 43 5.92 22.90 3.94
N ALA A 44 5.88 23.78 2.95
CA ALA A 44 6.89 24.06 1.95
C ALA A 44 7.63 22.86 1.32
N ARG A 45 6.98 22.04 0.51
CA ARG A 45 7.74 21.34 -0.55
C ARG A 45 6.83 21.13 -1.75
N ASN A 46 6.91 22.01 -2.72
CA ASN A 46 6.65 21.64 -4.11
C ASN A 46 7.72 20.63 -4.51
N SER A 47 7.44 19.36 -4.32
CA SER A 47 8.36 18.32 -4.78
C SER A 47 8.34 18.34 -6.30
N ASP A 48 9.52 18.42 -6.91
CA ASP A 48 9.67 18.29 -8.34
C ASP A 48 9.16 16.91 -8.79
N TRP A 49 8.57 16.86 -9.99
CA TRP A 49 8.07 15.63 -10.58
C TRP A 49 9.14 14.54 -10.65
N GLU A 50 10.36 14.87 -11.03
CA GLU A 50 11.46 13.90 -11.17
C GLU A 50 11.79 13.23 -9.83
N GLN A 51 11.75 13.99 -8.73
CA GLN A 51 11.94 13.46 -7.37
C GLN A 51 10.81 12.50 -7.00
N LEU A 52 9.56 12.86 -7.31
CA LEU A 52 8.41 12.00 -7.06
C LEU A 52 8.44 10.74 -7.93
N ALA A 53 8.77 10.90 -9.21
CA ALA A 53 8.90 9.80 -10.15
C ALA A 53 9.97 8.79 -9.67
N HIS A 54 11.11 9.30 -9.22
CA HIS A 54 12.17 8.46 -8.65
C HIS A 54 11.72 7.75 -7.35
N LEU A 55 11.14 8.52 -6.41
CA LEU A 55 10.72 7.97 -5.11
C LEU A 55 9.67 6.87 -5.24
N TYR A 56 8.69 7.06 -6.13
CA TYR A 56 7.56 6.16 -6.31
C TYR A 56 7.71 5.22 -7.52
N GLY A 57 8.75 5.37 -8.35
CA GLY A 57 8.95 4.58 -9.56
C GLY A 57 7.88 4.84 -10.62
N LEU A 58 7.55 6.13 -10.90
CA LEU A 58 6.50 6.50 -11.84
C LEU A 58 7.10 6.76 -13.23
N LYS A 59 6.43 6.27 -14.27
CA LYS A 59 6.84 6.46 -15.68
C LYS A 59 5.94 7.47 -16.42
N THR A 60 4.67 7.51 -16.07
CA THR A 60 3.67 8.37 -16.71
C THR A 60 3.31 9.54 -15.81
N ARG A 61 3.44 10.77 -16.33
CA ARG A 61 3.14 11.99 -15.60
C ARG A 61 1.63 12.19 -15.45
N PHE A 62 1.21 12.66 -14.28
CA PHE A 62 -0.14 13.14 -13.98
C PHE A 62 -0.05 14.45 -13.19
N SER A 63 -1.17 15.15 -13.04
CA SER A 63 -1.21 16.39 -12.27
C SER A 63 -1.32 16.11 -10.77
N LEU A 64 -0.47 16.75 -9.96
CA LEU A 64 -0.51 16.71 -8.51
C LEU A 64 -0.68 18.12 -7.96
N GLU A 65 -1.67 18.34 -7.11
CA GLU A 65 -1.94 19.65 -6.50
C GLU A 65 -2.01 19.53 -4.98
N TYR A 66 -1.26 20.39 -4.31
CA TYR A 66 -1.25 20.50 -2.85
C TYR A 66 -2.29 21.51 -2.39
N ILE A 67 -3.24 21.07 -1.60
CA ILE A 67 -4.39 21.85 -1.16
C ILE A 67 -4.16 22.35 0.27
N ALA A 68 -4.07 23.66 0.41
CA ALA A 68 -4.09 24.30 1.73
C ALA A 68 -5.47 24.15 2.38
N ALA A 69 -5.48 23.78 3.64
CA ALA A 69 -6.68 23.67 4.44
C ALA A 69 -6.44 24.24 5.85
N PRO A 70 -7.46 24.86 6.48
CA PRO A 70 -7.32 25.42 7.84
C PRO A 70 -6.87 24.37 8.88
N SER A 71 -7.22 23.11 8.63
CA SER A 71 -6.73 21.96 9.39
C SER A 71 -6.81 20.70 8.53
N ARG A 72 -6.03 19.68 8.87
CA ARG A 72 -6.08 18.37 8.21
C ARG A 72 -7.49 17.76 8.23
N ARG A 73 -8.28 18.06 9.28
CA ARG A 73 -9.65 17.56 9.42
C ARG A 73 -10.63 18.20 8.44
N LEU A 74 -10.34 19.39 7.93
CA LEU A 74 -11.17 20.13 6.98
C LEU A 74 -10.67 20.04 5.52
N PHE A 75 -9.58 19.30 5.29
CA PHE A 75 -9.01 19.10 3.96
C PHE A 75 -10.06 18.65 2.92
N PHE A 76 -10.95 17.74 3.29
CA PHE A 76 -11.97 17.22 2.39
C PHE A 76 -12.90 18.31 1.83
N LEU A 77 -13.18 19.38 2.60
CA LEU A 77 -14.00 20.51 2.14
C LEU A 77 -13.29 21.30 1.04
N THR A 78 -12.03 21.68 1.30
CA THR A 78 -11.22 22.45 0.34
C THR A 78 -10.88 21.63 -0.90
N ALA A 79 -10.58 20.34 -0.74
CA ALA A 79 -10.28 19.44 -1.85
C ALA A 79 -11.48 19.24 -2.79
N VAL A 80 -12.68 18.98 -2.26
CA VAL A 80 -13.88 18.82 -3.10
C VAL A 80 -14.28 20.15 -3.75
N ARG A 81 -14.18 21.29 -3.02
CA ARG A 81 -14.38 22.61 -3.62
C ARG A 81 -13.41 22.85 -4.79
N ARG A 82 -12.13 22.48 -4.63
CA ARG A 82 -11.12 22.61 -5.69
C ARG A 82 -11.41 21.66 -6.85
N ALA A 83 -11.80 20.42 -6.57
CA ALA A 83 -12.17 19.43 -7.58
C ALA A 83 -13.25 19.92 -8.55
N ARG A 84 -14.22 20.71 -8.07
CA ARG A 84 -15.29 21.29 -8.91
C ARG A 84 -14.75 22.17 -10.03
N ALA A 85 -13.64 22.88 -9.79
CA ALA A 85 -13.04 23.75 -10.81
C ALA A 85 -12.48 22.97 -12.01
N PHE A 86 -12.15 21.69 -11.82
CA PHE A 86 -11.69 20.82 -12.90
C PHE A 86 -12.84 20.22 -13.73
N LYS A 87 -14.10 20.29 -13.27
CA LYS A 87 -15.27 19.67 -13.90
C LYS A 87 -15.01 18.19 -14.24
N PRO A 88 -14.68 17.35 -13.26
CA PRO A 88 -14.32 15.96 -13.52
C PRO A 88 -15.53 15.13 -13.94
N ASP A 89 -15.28 14.10 -14.74
CA ASP A 89 -16.27 13.06 -15.07
C ASP A 89 -16.49 12.12 -13.87
N LEU A 90 -15.44 11.98 -13.01
CA LEU A 90 -15.42 11.05 -11.89
C LEU A 90 -14.54 11.59 -10.76
N LEU A 91 -14.99 11.44 -9.52
CA LEU A 91 -14.16 11.55 -8.32
C LEU A 91 -13.70 10.15 -7.86
N TYR A 92 -12.39 9.96 -7.71
CA TYR A 92 -11.78 8.78 -7.13
C TYR A 92 -11.20 9.13 -5.76
N VAL A 93 -11.76 8.60 -4.68
CA VAL A 93 -11.47 9.15 -3.35
C VAL A 93 -11.18 8.07 -2.32
N TRP A 94 -10.28 8.37 -1.38
CA TRP A 94 -10.03 7.56 -0.18
C TRP A 94 -10.78 8.09 1.06
N PRO A 95 -10.84 9.41 1.35
CA PRO A 95 -11.60 9.90 2.50
C PRO A 95 -13.11 9.80 2.25
N VAL A 96 -13.83 9.12 3.13
CA VAL A 96 -15.30 8.98 3.03
C VAL A 96 -16.02 10.34 3.03
N GLN A 97 -15.48 11.34 3.73
CA GLN A 97 -16.04 12.71 3.72
C GLN A 97 -15.96 13.33 2.32
N SER A 98 -14.88 13.07 1.57
CA SER A 98 -14.78 13.53 0.17
C SER A 98 -15.77 12.81 -0.72
N ALA A 99 -16.03 11.52 -0.46
CA ALA A 99 -17.07 10.77 -1.19
C ALA A 99 -18.47 11.36 -0.96
N VAL A 100 -18.82 11.62 0.28
CA VAL A 100 -20.12 12.23 0.65
C VAL A 100 -20.29 13.60 -0.02
N LEU A 101 -19.30 14.49 0.11
CA LEU A 101 -19.38 15.81 -0.51
C LEU A 101 -19.40 15.73 -2.04
N GLY A 102 -18.65 14.81 -2.63
CA GLY A 102 -18.68 14.58 -4.07
C GLY A 102 -20.10 14.25 -4.55
N LEU A 103 -20.79 13.33 -3.86
CA LEU A 103 -22.18 12.98 -4.17
C LEU A 103 -23.15 14.15 -3.96
N LEU A 104 -22.99 14.93 -2.87
CA LEU A 104 -23.81 16.13 -2.64
C LEU A 104 -23.66 17.17 -3.75
N HIS A 105 -22.52 17.20 -4.42
CA HIS A 105 -22.27 18.05 -5.58
C HIS A 105 -22.63 17.40 -6.92
N GLY A 106 -23.25 16.20 -6.91
CA GLY A 106 -23.72 15.50 -8.10
C GLY A 106 -22.65 14.77 -8.90
N PHE A 107 -21.43 14.64 -8.39
CA PHE A 107 -20.37 13.90 -9.08
C PHE A 107 -20.59 12.39 -8.96
N PRO A 108 -20.25 11.61 -10.00
CA PRO A 108 -20.00 10.19 -9.84
C PRO A 108 -18.80 9.98 -8.92
N VAL A 109 -18.88 9.00 -8.01
CA VAL A 109 -17.84 8.75 -7.01
C VAL A 109 -17.47 7.28 -6.99
N ILE A 110 -16.17 6.99 -7.04
CA ILE A 110 -15.59 5.72 -6.59
C ILE A 110 -14.82 5.99 -5.31
N MET A 111 -15.20 5.30 -4.23
CA MET A 111 -14.49 5.35 -2.96
C MET A 111 -13.69 4.07 -2.78
N GLU A 112 -12.36 4.19 -2.69
CA GLU A 112 -11.48 3.06 -2.39
C GLU A 112 -11.34 2.88 -0.87
N VAL A 113 -11.60 1.67 -0.40
CA VAL A 113 -11.62 1.33 1.03
C VAL A 113 -10.53 0.33 1.35
N HIS A 114 -9.65 0.70 2.28
CA HIS A 114 -8.49 -0.11 2.72
C HIS A 114 -8.61 -0.62 4.15
N ASP A 115 -9.54 -0.07 4.92
CA ASP A 115 -9.72 -0.42 6.33
C ASP A 115 -11.16 -0.12 6.75
N LEU A 116 -11.56 -0.66 7.89
CA LEU A 116 -12.87 -0.33 8.46
C LEU A 116 -12.92 1.13 8.89
N PRO A 117 -14.03 1.84 8.62
CA PRO A 117 -14.24 3.18 9.12
C PRO A 117 -14.12 3.24 10.64
N ALA A 118 -13.09 3.93 11.12
CA ALA A 118 -12.72 3.96 12.53
C ALA A 118 -13.00 5.31 13.21
N GLY A 119 -12.79 5.35 14.53
CA GLY A 119 -12.98 6.52 15.36
C GLY A 119 -14.47 6.87 15.58
N ARG A 120 -14.72 8.04 16.19
CA ARG A 120 -16.09 8.44 16.62
C ARG A 120 -17.01 8.79 15.45
N ILE A 121 -16.48 9.34 14.38
CA ILE A 121 -17.27 9.89 13.26
C ILE A 121 -17.13 9.09 11.95
N GLY A 122 -16.09 8.23 11.81
CA GLY A 122 -15.89 7.40 10.63
C GLY A 122 -17.09 6.50 10.30
N PRO A 123 -17.61 5.73 11.29
CA PRO A 123 -18.82 4.92 11.10
C PRO A 123 -20.06 5.69 10.66
N PHE A 124 -20.24 6.90 11.21
CA PHE A 124 -21.35 7.78 10.82
C PHE A 124 -21.23 8.21 9.34
N TRP A 125 -20.05 8.71 8.91
CA TRP A 125 -19.82 9.12 7.52
C TRP A 125 -19.99 7.98 6.54
N TYR A 126 -19.56 6.76 6.91
CA TYR A 126 -19.71 5.61 6.04
C TYR A 126 -21.17 5.19 5.86
N ARG A 127 -21.95 5.13 6.95
CA ARG A 127 -23.40 4.86 6.86
C ARG A 127 -24.11 5.92 6.03
N TYR A 128 -23.78 7.19 6.25
CA TYR A 128 -24.34 8.28 5.48
C TYR A 128 -24.02 8.15 3.99
N PHE A 129 -22.75 7.88 3.64
CA PHE A 129 -22.36 7.61 2.26
C PHE A 129 -23.12 6.41 1.67
N ARG A 130 -23.23 5.30 2.42
CA ARG A 130 -23.96 4.11 2.01
C ARG A 130 -25.41 4.43 1.64
N ASP A 131 -26.09 5.21 2.45
CA ASP A 131 -27.53 5.47 2.34
C ASP A 131 -27.87 6.62 1.34
N MET A 132 -26.86 7.41 0.95
CA MET A 132 -27.07 8.49 -0.04
C MET A 132 -27.45 7.95 -1.41
N ARG A 133 -28.30 8.69 -2.11
CA ARG A 133 -28.55 8.48 -3.54
C ARG A 133 -27.45 9.11 -4.38
N GLY A 134 -27.23 8.59 -5.60
CA GLY A 134 -26.24 9.10 -6.53
C GLY A 134 -25.43 7.99 -7.22
N ARG A 135 -24.66 8.35 -8.23
CA ARG A 135 -23.79 7.42 -8.93
C ARG A 135 -22.55 7.18 -8.09
N LYS A 136 -22.50 6.04 -7.40
CA LYS A 136 -21.39 5.70 -6.51
C LYS A 136 -21.03 4.23 -6.63
N ARG A 137 -19.75 3.94 -6.37
CA ARG A 137 -19.21 2.59 -6.16
C ARG A 137 -18.22 2.61 -5.00
N ILE A 138 -18.04 1.46 -4.36
CA ILE A 138 -16.90 1.22 -3.50
C ILE A 138 -15.96 0.23 -4.17
N SER A 139 -14.67 0.46 -4.01
CA SER A 139 -13.60 -0.47 -4.35
C SER A 139 -13.01 -0.98 -3.04
N VAL A 140 -13.04 -2.29 -2.82
CA VAL A 140 -12.52 -2.94 -1.60
C VAL A 140 -11.33 -3.82 -1.96
N ILE A 141 -10.31 -3.82 -1.11
CA ILE A 141 -9.05 -4.51 -1.40
C ILE A 141 -9.08 -6.02 -1.12
N THR A 142 -10.08 -6.52 -0.38
CA THR A 142 -10.25 -7.95 -0.06
C THR A 142 -11.72 -8.28 0.11
N GLN A 143 -12.09 -9.54 -0.13
CA GLN A 143 -13.43 -10.05 0.21
C GLN A 143 -13.68 -10.01 1.72
N ALA A 144 -12.64 -10.28 2.51
CA ALA A 144 -12.71 -10.18 3.96
C ALA A 144 -13.07 -8.76 4.44
N LEU A 145 -12.49 -7.72 3.81
CA LEU A 145 -12.86 -6.34 4.11
C LEU A 145 -14.31 -6.04 3.72
N HIS A 146 -14.75 -6.49 2.55
CA HIS A 146 -16.14 -6.33 2.12
C HIS A 146 -17.11 -6.97 3.12
N LYS A 147 -16.86 -8.22 3.49
CA LYS A 147 -17.66 -8.92 4.50
C LYS A 147 -17.68 -8.19 5.84
N ALA A 148 -16.55 -7.72 6.32
CA ALA A 148 -16.45 -6.97 7.57
C ALA A 148 -17.22 -5.64 7.54
N LEU A 149 -17.25 -4.96 6.38
CA LEU A 149 -18.06 -3.75 6.15
C LEU A 149 -19.54 -4.08 6.23
N ASP A 150 -19.99 -5.15 5.59
CA ASP A 150 -21.38 -5.59 5.62
C ASP A 150 -21.83 -6.01 7.03
N GLU A 151 -21.00 -6.75 7.74
CA GLU A 151 -21.27 -7.17 9.12
C GLU A 151 -21.40 -5.96 10.08
N GLN A 152 -20.54 -4.97 9.93
CA GLN A 152 -20.50 -3.83 10.85
C GLN A 152 -21.47 -2.72 10.48
N PHE A 153 -21.73 -2.49 9.19
CA PHE A 153 -22.48 -1.33 8.71
C PHE A 153 -23.74 -1.68 7.94
N GLY A 154 -23.99 -2.97 7.67
CA GLY A 154 -25.05 -3.45 6.79
C GLY A 154 -24.64 -3.44 5.33
N THR A 155 -25.27 -4.30 4.55
CA THR A 155 -24.97 -4.52 3.14
C THR A 155 -25.04 -3.25 2.32
N PHE A 156 -24.09 -3.07 1.41
CA PHE A 156 -24.10 -1.97 0.45
C PHE A 156 -25.29 -2.09 -0.52
N LEU A 157 -25.70 -1.00 -1.13
CA LEU A 157 -26.98 -0.89 -1.87
C LEU A 157 -27.19 -1.93 -2.97
N SER A 158 -26.12 -2.29 -3.68
CA SER A 158 -26.15 -3.27 -4.77
C SER A 158 -24.80 -3.98 -4.86
N PRO A 159 -24.77 -5.30 -5.06
CA PRO A 159 -23.54 -6.01 -5.34
C PRO A 159 -22.78 -5.45 -6.56
N ALA A 160 -23.48 -4.88 -7.55
CA ALA A 160 -22.87 -4.25 -8.73
C ALA A 160 -22.13 -2.95 -8.40
N ASP A 161 -22.40 -2.34 -7.24
CA ASP A 161 -21.75 -1.12 -6.80
C ASP A 161 -20.52 -1.40 -5.91
N VAL A 162 -20.18 -2.67 -5.68
CA VAL A 162 -18.99 -3.11 -4.95
C VAL A 162 -18.03 -3.77 -5.92
N VAL A 163 -16.82 -3.27 -5.99
CA VAL A 163 -15.74 -3.82 -6.84
C VAL A 163 -14.64 -4.37 -5.95
N LEU A 164 -14.34 -5.66 -6.10
CA LEU A 164 -13.15 -6.24 -5.48
C LEU A 164 -11.93 -5.86 -6.33
N ALA A 165 -11.06 -5.04 -5.78
CA ALA A 165 -9.83 -4.60 -6.41
C ALA A 165 -8.67 -4.71 -5.41
N PRO A 166 -8.06 -5.90 -5.30
CA PRO A 166 -6.86 -6.09 -4.49
C PRO A 166 -5.76 -5.11 -4.90
N ASN A 167 -4.80 -4.88 -4.02
CA ASN A 167 -3.60 -4.16 -4.41
C ASN A 167 -2.94 -4.86 -5.60
N GLY A 168 -2.23 -4.11 -6.40
CA GLY A 168 -1.56 -4.60 -7.60
C GLY A 168 -0.08 -4.27 -7.61
N VAL A 169 0.57 -4.59 -8.73
CA VAL A 169 1.96 -4.33 -8.97
C VAL A 169 2.18 -3.89 -10.43
N GLU A 170 3.19 -3.08 -10.66
CA GLU A 170 3.65 -2.73 -12.01
C GLU A 170 4.55 -3.87 -12.52
N ILE A 171 3.99 -4.78 -13.32
CA ILE A 171 4.67 -6.01 -13.75
C ILE A 171 5.95 -5.71 -14.55
N GLU A 172 6.00 -4.57 -15.25
CA GLU A 172 7.15 -4.15 -16.05
C GLU A 172 8.41 -3.87 -15.21
N ARG A 173 8.26 -3.65 -13.90
CA ARG A 173 9.40 -3.52 -12.98
C ARG A 173 10.10 -4.84 -12.72
N PHE A 174 9.46 -5.93 -13.04
CA PHE A 174 9.90 -7.30 -12.75
C PHE A 174 10.26 -8.08 -14.03
N ALA A 175 10.14 -7.46 -15.21
CA ALA A 175 10.37 -8.13 -16.50
C ALA A 175 11.84 -8.56 -16.68
N ASP A 176 12.79 -7.73 -16.20
CA ASP A 176 14.24 -7.94 -16.41
C ASP A 176 14.97 -8.13 -15.07
N LEU A 177 14.40 -8.95 -14.17
CA LEU A 177 15.05 -9.25 -12.91
C LEU A 177 16.30 -10.11 -13.14
N PRO A 178 17.44 -9.80 -12.47
CA PRO A 178 18.59 -10.67 -12.48
C PRO A 178 18.26 -12.02 -11.79
N ASP A 179 19.00 -13.05 -12.13
CA ASP A 179 18.99 -14.28 -11.34
C ASP A 179 19.47 -14.01 -9.90
N PRO A 180 19.17 -14.91 -8.93
CA PRO A 180 19.49 -14.69 -7.52
C PRO A 180 20.99 -14.47 -7.27
N GLN A 181 21.84 -15.23 -7.96
CA GLN A 181 23.29 -15.15 -7.79
C GLN A 181 23.84 -13.81 -8.26
N THR A 182 23.38 -13.33 -9.42
CA THR A 182 23.75 -12.00 -9.94
C THR A 182 23.25 -10.89 -9.04
N ALA A 183 22.03 -10.99 -8.51
CA ALA A 183 21.50 -10.01 -7.57
C ALA A 183 22.28 -10.00 -6.25
N ARG A 184 22.62 -11.16 -5.69
CA ARG A 184 23.43 -11.27 -4.47
C ARG A 184 24.81 -10.61 -4.65
N ARG A 185 25.50 -10.90 -5.75
CA ARG A 185 26.78 -10.25 -6.08
C ARG A 185 26.66 -8.72 -6.17
N ALA A 186 25.60 -8.22 -6.81
CA ALA A 186 25.37 -6.78 -6.92
C ALA A 186 25.08 -6.11 -5.56
N LEU A 187 24.54 -6.86 -4.59
CA LEU A 187 24.29 -6.40 -3.22
C LEU A 187 25.47 -6.67 -2.26
N GLY A 188 26.56 -7.27 -2.72
CA GLY A 188 27.69 -7.64 -1.86
C GLY A 188 27.36 -8.73 -0.85
N LEU A 189 26.35 -9.56 -1.14
CA LEU A 189 25.95 -10.67 -0.28
C LEU A 189 26.76 -11.94 -0.60
N VAL A 190 26.87 -12.82 0.38
CA VAL A 190 27.50 -14.13 0.19
C VAL A 190 26.67 -15.02 -0.74
N GLU A 191 27.33 -15.93 -1.43
CA GLU A 191 26.66 -16.89 -2.30
C GLU A 191 26.16 -18.08 -1.47
N ALA A 192 24.95 -17.94 -0.95
CA ALA A 192 24.27 -18.95 -0.14
C ALA A 192 22.76 -18.92 -0.41
N PRO A 193 22.02 -20.00 -0.14
CA PRO A 193 20.55 -19.96 -0.19
C PRO A 193 20.03 -18.77 0.62
N THR A 194 19.14 -17.97 0.03
CA THR A 194 18.72 -16.68 0.60
C THR A 194 17.22 -16.61 0.77
N VAL A 195 16.79 -16.33 1.99
CA VAL A 195 15.40 -15.98 2.34
C VAL A 195 15.32 -14.48 2.53
N ALA A 196 14.45 -13.79 1.76
CA ALA A 196 14.30 -12.36 1.91
C ALA A 196 12.89 -11.94 2.34
N CYS A 197 12.83 -10.86 3.10
CA CYS A 197 11.61 -10.15 3.46
C CYS A 197 11.78 -8.65 3.16
N THR A 198 10.75 -8.01 2.60
CA THR A 198 10.79 -6.57 2.31
C THR A 198 9.68 -5.83 3.05
N GLY A 199 9.94 -4.56 3.40
CA GLY A 199 8.98 -3.64 4.00
C GLY A 199 9.29 -3.23 5.45
N HIS A 200 8.34 -2.52 6.06
CA HIS A 200 8.51 -1.99 7.41
C HIS A 200 8.56 -3.08 8.50
N LEU A 201 9.26 -2.77 9.59
CA LEU A 201 9.48 -3.63 10.76
C LEU A 201 8.47 -3.40 11.89
N TYR A 202 7.23 -2.98 11.54
CA TYR A 202 6.18 -2.80 12.55
C TYR A 202 5.83 -4.11 13.27
N ALA A 203 5.30 -3.98 14.50
CA ALA A 203 4.84 -5.13 15.26
C ALA A 203 3.86 -6.00 14.45
N GLY A 204 4.03 -7.32 14.54
CA GLY A 204 3.25 -8.30 13.78
C GLY A 204 3.71 -8.52 12.33
N ARG A 205 4.78 -7.85 11.87
CA ARG A 205 5.36 -8.08 10.53
C ARG A 205 6.31 -9.28 10.50
N GLY A 206 6.62 -9.86 11.67
CA GLY A 206 7.29 -11.15 11.80
C GLY A 206 8.80 -11.11 11.89
N ALA A 207 9.40 -9.98 12.28
CA ALA A 207 10.85 -9.89 12.48
C ALA A 207 11.35 -10.87 13.55
N GLU A 208 10.55 -11.15 14.58
CA GLU A 208 10.87 -12.16 15.59
C GLU A 208 10.94 -13.57 15.00
N LEU A 209 10.00 -13.92 14.11
CA LEU A 209 10.00 -15.22 13.43
C LEU A 209 11.17 -15.32 12.46
N PHE A 210 11.44 -14.24 11.73
CA PHE A 210 12.60 -14.13 10.83
C PHE A 210 13.92 -14.46 11.57
N LEU A 211 14.18 -13.87 12.74
CA LEU A 211 15.37 -14.16 13.55
C LEU A 211 15.38 -15.59 14.11
N LYS A 212 14.22 -16.10 14.52
CA LYS A 212 14.12 -17.49 14.97
C LYS A 212 14.46 -18.50 13.87
N LEU A 213 14.07 -18.21 12.63
CA LEU A 213 14.43 -19.03 11.47
C LEU A 213 15.91 -18.91 11.16
N ALA A 214 16.46 -17.70 11.14
CA ALA A 214 17.89 -17.47 10.92
C ALA A 214 18.76 -18.24 11.92
N LYS A 215 18.38 -18.23 13.20
CA LYS A 215 19.08 -18.98 14.25
C LYS A 215 19.08 -20.49 14.04
N ARG A 216 18.04 -21.04 13.39
CA ARG A 216 17.90 -22.49 13.17
C ARG A 216 18.49 -22.96 11.85
N MET A 217 18.73 -22.04 10.92
CA MET A 217 19.16 -22.34 9.55
C MET A 217 20.44 -21.55 9.25
N GLU A 218 21.54 -21.94 9.89
CA GLU A 218 22.82 -21.21 9.87
C GLU A 218 23.43 -21.14 8.45
N ASP A 219 23.17 -22.15 7.62
CA ASP A 219 23.62 -22.21 6.22
C ASP A 219 22.77 -21.39 5.24
N VAL A 220 21.67 -20.78 5.73
CA VAL A 220 20.76 -19.95 4.93
C VAL A 220 20.93 -18.49 5.31
N GLN A 221 21.09 -17.63 4.32
CA GLN A 221 21.16 -16.20 4.50
C GLN A 221 19.74 -15.61 4.62
N PHE A 222 19.53 -14.76 5.61
CA PHE A 222 18.29 -14.07 5.87
C PHE A 222 18.47 -12.56 5.63
N LEU A 223 17.71 -12.00 4.68
CA LEU A 223 17.81 -10.61 4.25
C LEU A 223 16.51 -9.87 4.49
N TRP A 224 16.54 -8.79 5.27
CA TRP A 224 15.40 -7.89 5.44
C TRP A 224 15.70 -6.51 4.84
N ALA A 225 14.95 -6.10 3.82
CA ALA A 225 15.07 -4.78 3.19
C ALA A 225 13.86 -3.88 3.53
N GLY A 226 14.12 -2.75 4.14
CA GLY A 226 13.11 -1.79 4.59
C GLY A 226 13.14 -1.54 6.10
N GLY A 227 12.26 -0.68 6.56
CA GLY A 227 12.16 -0.26 7.96
C GLY A 227 12.62 1.17 8.19
N LYS A 228 12.18 1.77 9.28
CA LYS A 228 12.70 3.03 9.78
C LYS A 228 14.05 2.79 10.46
N ALA A 229 14.92 3.80 10.48
CA ALA A 229 16.26 3.67 11.06
C ALA A 229 16.23 3.14 12.50
N GLU A 230 15.32 3.64 13.33
CA GLU A 230 15.14 3.23 14.73
C GLU A 230 14.74 1.75 14.89
N ASP A 231 13.85 1.25 14.00
CA ASP A 231 13.42 -0.14 14.01
C ASP A 231 14.55 -1.06 13.51
N VAL A 232 15.24 -0.62 12.45
CA VAL A 232 16.37 -1.37 11.86
C VAL A 232 17.48 -1.56 12.86
N GLU A 233 17.87 -0.51 13.58
CA GLU A 233 18.93 -0.58 14.59
C GLU A 233 18.58 -1.55 15.73
N LYS A 234 17.34 -1.47 16.21
CA LYS A 234 16.81 -2.43 17.19
C LYS A 234 16.98 -3.88 16.73
N TRP A 235 16.64 -4.16 15.46
CA TRP A 235 16.69 -5.52 14.96
C TRP A 235 18.11 -5.97 14.58
N ARG A 236 19.00 -5.04 14.21
CA ARG A 236 20.45 -5.32 14.06
C ARG A 236 21.07 -5.72 15.38
N GLU A 237 20.77 -5.00 16.45
CA GLU A 237 21.24 -5.36 17.79
C GLU A 237 20.69 -6.73 18.22
N ALA A 238 19.43 -7.02 17.97
CA ALA A 238 18.85 -8.34 18.23
C ALA A 238 19.46 -9.47 17.39
N ALA A 239 20.05 -9.14 16.25
CA ALA A 239 20.70 -10.08 15.32
C ALA A 239 22.22 -10.16 15.47
N LYS A 240 22.83 -9.45 16.40
CA LYS A 240 24.31 -9.31 16.48
C LYS A 240 25.07 -10.62 16.53
N ASP A 241 24.47 -11.64 17.12
CA ASP A 241 25.05 -13.00 17.25
C ASP A 241 24.61 -13.94 16.10
N LEU A 242 23.95 -13.42 15.05
CA LEU A 242 23.46 -14.16 13.90
C LEU A 242 24.10 -13.62 12.60
N PRO A 243 25.28 -14.15 12.21
CA PRO A 243 26.02 -13.64 11.07
C PRO A 243 25.30 -13.82 9.73
N ASN A 244 24.29 -14.68 9.70
CA ASN A 244 23.45 -14.95 8.53
C ASN A 244 22.17 -14.08 8.46
N ALA A 245 21.94 -13.16 9.42
CA ALA A 245 20.77 -12.27 9.44
C ALA A 245 21.13 -10.82 9.14
N HIS A 246 20.68 -10.30 8.00
CA HIS A 246 21.03 -8.98 7.49
C HIS A 246 19.82 -8.05 7.41
N PHE A 247 19.92 -6.86 8.00
CA PHE A 247 18.92 -5.79 7.91
C PHE A 247 19.51 -4.64 7.08
N ALA A 248 19.10 -4.53 5.81
CA ALA A 248 19.60 -3.51 4.87
C ALA A 248 19.15 -2.08 5.24
N GLY A 249 18.04 -1.96 5.94
CA GLY A 249 17.44 -0.66 6.23
C GLY A 249 16.53 -0.18 5.10
N PHE A 250 16.25 1.12 5.08
CA PHE A 250 15.41 1.73 4.05
C PHE A 250 16.04 1.56 2.66
N VAL A 251 15.25 1.04 1.74
CA VAL A 251 15.62 0.86 0.33
C VAL A 251 14.61 1.60 -0.53
N PRO A 252 15.02 2.49 -1.45
CA PRO A 252 14.12 3.12 -2.40
C PRO A 252 13.34 2.11 -3.22
N ASN A 253 12.08 2.42 -3.53
CA ASN A 253 11.16 1.49 -4.21
C ASN A 253 11.72 0.94 -5.53
N GLN A 254 12.47 1.75 -6.29
CA GLN A 254 13.11 1.31 -7.53
C GLN A 254 14.19 0.24 -7.34
N GLN A 255 14.90 0.26 -6.20
CA GLN A 255 15.97 -0.68 -5.89
C GLN A 255 15.46 -1.93 -5.17
N LEU A 256 14.21 -1.90 -4.65
CA LEU A 256 13.68 -2.98 -3.85
C LEU A 256 13.56 -4.30 -4.63
N THR A 257 13.34 -4.22 -5.95
CA THR A 257 13.28 -5.39 -6.83
C THR A 257 14.59 -6.17 -6.86
N LEU A 258 15.76 -5.51 -6.70
CA LEU A 258 17.06 -6.18 -6.62
C LEU A 258 17.16 -7.05 -5.36
N TYR A 259 16.67 -6.55 -4.22
CA TYR A 259 16.62 -7.31 -2.96
C TYR A 259 15.67 -8.50 -3.05
N GLN A 260 14.55 -8.32 -3.74
CA GLN A 260 13.60 -9.39 -3.99
C GLN A 260 14.17 -10.44 -4.96
N ALA A 261 14.92 -10.00 -5.97
CA ALA A 261 15.60 -10.88 -6.93
C ALA A 261 16.70 -11.72 -6.30
N ALA A 262 17.39 -11.21 -5.27
CA ALA A 262 18.45 -11.92 -4.55
C ALA A 262 17.94 -13.14 -3.75
N ALA A 263 16.64 -13.24 -3.52
CA ALA A 263 16.03 -14.31 -2.76
C ALA A 263 15.81 -15.57 -3.60
N ASP A 264 16.00 -16.73 -3.00
CA ASP A 264 15.46 -18.01 -3.47
C ASP A 264 14.02 -18.18 -2.95
N VAL A 265 13.75 -17.69 -1.72
CA VAL A 265 12.44 -17.69 -1.10
C VAL A 265 12.09 -16.31 -0.54
N LEU A 266 10.93 -15.79 -0.88
CA LEU A 266 10.38 -14.55 -0.33
C LEU A 266 9.44 -14.85 0.83
N LEU A 267 9.71 -14.26 1.99
CA LEU A 267 9.04 -14.59 3.24
C LEU A 267 8.02 -13.53 3.65
N MET A 268 6.81 -13.96 3.99
CA MET A 268 5.75 -13.13 4.57
C MET A 268 5.35 -13.66 5.97
N PRO A 269 6.18 -13.44 7.01
CA PRO A 269 6.03 -14.08 8.32
C PRO A 269 5.06 -13.33 9.24
N TYR A 270 3.90 -12.94 8.75
CA TYR A 270 2.96 -12.09 9.46
C TYR A 270 2.32 -12.81 10.66
N GLY A 271 2.18 -12.09 11.76
CA GLY A 271 1.43 -12.55 12.93
C GLY A 271 -0.09 -12.39 12.75
N ASN A 272 -0.84 -12.96 13.70
CA ASN A 272 -2.30 -12.83 13.75
C ASN A 272 -2.78 -11.41 14.12
N SER A 273 -1.87 -10.53 14.52
CA SER A 273 -2.11 -9.12 14.79
C SER A 273 -1.03 -8.30 14.09
N ILE A 274 -1.43 -7.41 13.20
CA ILE A 274 -0.52 -6.58 12.40
C ILE A 274 -0.86 -5.13 12.70
N ALA A 275 0.12 -4.40 13.28
CA ALA A 275 -0.02 -2.98 13.50
C ALA A 275 -0.10 -2.23 12.16
N ILE A 276 -0.99 -1.25 12.10
CA ILE A 276 -1.09 -0.31 10.99
C ILE A 276 -0.29 0.97 11.29
N SER A 277 0.05 1.72 10.27
CA SER A 277 0.86 2.95 10.39
C SER A 277 0.23 4.03 11.27
N SER A 278 -1.09 4.00 11.47
CA SER A 278 -1.81 4.89 12.39
C SER A 278 -1.71 4.49 13.85
N GLY A 279 -1.16 3.31 14.16
CA GLY A 279 -1.05 2.77 15.52
C GLY A 279 -2.36 2.24 16.12
N MET A 280 -3.49 2.42 15.45
CA MET A 280 -4.81 1.96 15.91
C MET A 280 -5.41 0.98 14.91
N GLY A 281 -5.66 -0.25 15.36
CA GLY A 281 -6.30 -1.30 14.57
C GLY A 281 -5.42 -2.52 14.28
N ASN A 282 -6.06 -3.57 13.78
CA ASN A 282 -5.41 -4.81 13.37
C ASN A 282 -5.82 -5.12 11.93
N SER A 283 -4.89 -5.00 11.01
CA SER A 283 -5.13 -5.25 9.59
C SER A 283 -4.94 -6.71 9.16
N ALA A 284 -4.55 -7.61 10.07
CA ALA A 284 -4.26 -9.01 9.73
C ALA A 284 -5.42 -9.75 9.05
N LYS A 285 -6.66 -9.34 9.36
CA LYS A 285 -7.87 -10.02 8.85
C LYS A 285 -8.44 -9.46 7.55
N ILE A 286 -7.98 -8.27 7.14
CA ILE A 286 -8.60 -7.53 6.01
C ILE A 286 -7.59 -6.92 5.04
N SER A 287 -6.29 -7.05 5.30
CA SER A 287 -5.25 -6.39 4.50
C SER A 287 -4.95 -7.10 3.19
N SER A 288 -4.61 -6.32 2.17
CA SER A 288 -4.02 -6.77 0.91
C SER A 288 -2.60 -6.20 0.81
N PRO A 289 -1.56 -6.91 1.31
CA PRO A 289 -0.20 -6.36 1.31
C PRO A 289 0.34 -6.19 -0.11
N MET A 290 0.81 -4.99 -0.47
CA MET A 290 1.42 -4.72 -1.78
C MET A 290 2.58 -5.68 -2.08
N LYS A 291 3.42 -5.99 -1.08
CA LYS A 291 4.55 -6.92 -1.25
C LYS A 291 4.13 -8.32 -1.73
N MET A 292 2.90 -8.77 -1.44
CA MET A 292 2.41 -10.07 -1.90
C MET A 292 2.37 -10.12 -3.43
N PHE A 293 1.89 -9.05 -4.06
CA PHE A 293 1.85 -8.94 -5.53
C PHE A 293 3.22 -8.70 -6.12
N GLU A 294 4.09 -7.95 -5.44
CA GLU A 294 5.49 -7.80 -5.82
C GLU A 294 6.20 -9.16 -5.81
N TYR A 295 6.00 -9.97 -4.78
CA TYR A 295 6.59 -11.31 -4.66
C TYR A 295 6.09 -12.24 -5.76
N LEU A 296 4.78 -12.26 -6.04
CA LEU A 296 4.24 -13.02 -7.17
C LEU A 296 4.88 -12.59 -8.50
N ALA A 297 5.10 -11.29 -8.71
CA ALA A 297 5.70 -10.76 -9.92
C ALA A 297 7.19 -11.14 -10.09
N THR A 298 7.90 -11.49 -9.00
CA THR A 298 9.29 -11.94 -9.09
C THR A 298 9.41 -13.37 -9.63
N GLY A 299 8.35 -14.18 -9.57
CA GLY A 299 8.40 -15.61 -9.88
C GLY A 299 9.21 -16.44 -8.87
N ARG A 300 9.58 -15.87 -7.70
CA ARG A 300 10.28 -16.60 -6.62
C ARG A 300 9.29 -17.39 -5.77
N ALA A 301 9.77 -18.45 -5.12
CA ALA A 301 8.95 -19.17 -4.15
C ALA A 301 8.53 -18.23 -3.01
N ILE A 302 7.28 -18.34 -2.58
CA ILE A 302 6.72 -17.51 -1.51
C ILE A 302 6.39 -18.42 -0.32
N LEU A 303 6.94 -18.08 0.84
CA LEU A 303 6.55 -18.70 2.10
C LEU A 303 5.79 -17.68 2.93
N SER A 304 4.50 -17.92 3.14
CA SER A 304 3.61 -17.01 3.86
C SER A 304 3.04 -17.66 5.12
N SER A 305 2.81 -16.82 6.14
CA SER A 305 1.91 -17.24 7.24
C SER A 305 0.52 -17.54 6.69
N ASP A 306 -0.10 -18.55 7.24
CA ASP A 306 -1.43 -19.00 6.83
C ASP A 306 -2.53 -18.11 7.42
N LEU A 307 -2.71 -16.94 6.84
CA LEU A 307 -3.78 -16.01 7.17
C LEU A 307 -4.94 -16.17 6.17
N PRO A 308 -6.20 -16.28 6.63
CA PRO A 308 -7.35 -16.47 5.74
C PRO A 308 -7.42 -15.44 4.61
N VAL A 309 -7.07 -14.18 4.88
CA VAL A 309 -7.09 -13.11 3.89
C VAL A 309 -6.02 -13.29 2.80
N PHE A 310 -4.90 -13.95 3.10
CA PHE A 310 -3.86 -14.21 2.10
C PHE A 310 -4.26 -15.33 1.14
N ARG A 311 -5.10 -16.27 1.61
CA ARG A 311 -5.67 -17.32 0.77
C ARG A 311 -6.62 -16.79 -0.32
N GLU A 312 -7.06 -15.53 -0.23
CA GLU A 312 -7.81 -14.88 -1.33
C GLU A 312 -6.95 -14.73 -2.59
N VAL A 313 -5.61 -14.71 -2.44
CA VAL A 313 -4.64 -14.54 -3.53
C VAL A 313 -3.68 -15.71 -3.61
N LEU A 314 -3.01 -16.06 -2.50
CA LEU A 314 -2.06 -17.17 -2.44
C LEU A 314 -2.80 -18.48 -2.21
N ASN A 315 -2.59 -19.47 -3.07
CA ASN A 315 -3.22 -20.77 -3.01
C ASN A 315 -2.25 -21.85 -3.53
N THR A 316 -2.70 -23.10 -3.62
CA THR A 316 -1.87 -24.23 -4.04
C THR A 316 -1.43 -24.20 -5.51
N ASN A 317 -1.91 -23.24 -6.30
CA ASN A 317 -1.61 -23.12 -7.73
C ASN A 317 -0.63 -21.97 -8.03
N ASN A 318 -0.25 -21.18 -7.03
CA ASN A 318 0.68 -20.05 -7.18
C ASN A 318 1.57 -19.86 -5.93
#